data_a257d531cb76bd8fbc50b150b35d17c4
#
_entry.id   a257d531cb76bd8fbc50b150b35d17c4
#
_cell.length_a   1.000
_cell.length_b   1.000
_cell.length_c   1.000
_cell.angle_alpha   90.00
_cell.angle_beta   90.00
_cell.angle_gamma   90.00
#
_symmetry.space_group_name_H-M   'P 1'
#
loop_
_entity.id
_entity.type
_entity.pdbx_description
1 polymer ?
#
loop_
_entity_poly.entity_id
_entity_poly.type
_entity_poly.pdbx_seq_one_letter_code
_entity_poly.pdbx_strand_id
1 'polypeptide(L)'
;MPRTRLSAPAADAPSGPAAARPKLLFLVTEDWVFCGGRMPMARAARAAGFDIVVATRVSAHGERIRAEGFALRPLSWRRRGDGLLGGCRAIGEIARVYRAERPDLVYHAGLKAIVFGAAAARLAFPLGRRGPARVAAVMGLGSVFPRVAAGRCGRFHPLVVAVRLAMRRGRVTVENPDDRAVLVRLGVDPGRIAVIRGPGVDAARYAPLPEPPGAALTVALVSRMLKSKGVPEAAAAVRRLRAQGCAVELVLAGQPDPANDDSLDEAELRRLAAEPGIEWLGPVADVRTVWQRAGLAVYPSTYGEGVPASLLEAAACARPIVAADMPGAREVVRPGETGLLVPPGDVERLAAAIAELARDPARRRAMGAAARDLILRGFTDERVGRETVAVYRAALAERDGAR
;
A
#
# COMPACT_ATOMS: atom_id res chain seq x y z
N MET A 1 22.44 -61.53 39.42
CA MET A 1 21.75 -61.10 38.18
C MET A 1 22.23 -59.71 37.81
N PRO A 2 22.93 -59.52 36.67
CA PRO A 2 23.46 -58.22 36.27
C PRO A 2 22.41 -57.38 35.58
N ARG A 3 22.38 -56.07 35.94
CA ARG A 3 21.51 -55.05 35.35
C ARG A 3 22.09 -54.58 34.01
N THR A 4 21.38 -54.87 32.93
CA THR A 4 21.68 -54.40 31.57
C THR A 4 21.38 -52.90 31.47
N ARG A 5 22.38 -52.05 31.20
CA ARG A 5 22.20 -50.65 30.85
C ARG A 5 21.78 -50.58 29.39
N LEU A 6 20.60 -50.06 29.11
CA LEU A 6 20.15 -49.66 27.79
C LEU A 6 20.80 -48.33 27.43
N SER A 7 21.70 -48.34 26.46
CA SER A 7 22.25 -47.16 25.80
C SER A 7 21.17 -46.51 24.94
N ALA A 8 20.89 -45.23 25.17
CA ALA A 8 20.05 -44.42 24.30
C ALA A 8 20.78 -44.15 22.97
N PRO A 9 20.09 -44.16 21.82
CA PRO A 9 20.71 -43.81 20.54
C PRO A 9 20.97 -42.30 20.49
N ALA A 10 22.19 -41.92 20.12
CA ALA A 10 22.57 -40.55 19.82
C ALA A 10 21.77 -40.07 18.61
N ALA A 11 21.04 -38.96 18.79
CA ALA A 11 20.39 -38.26 17.68
C ALA A 11 21.47 -37.58 16.85
N ASP A 12 21.75 -38.11 15.68
CA ASP A 12 22.55 -37.46 14.64
C ASP A 12 21.80 -36.20 14.18
N ALA A 13 22.29 -35.04 14.60
CA ALA A 13 21.90 -33.77 14.02
C ALA A 13 22.55 -33.66 12.63
N PRO A 14 21.83 -33.34 11.56
CA PRO A 14 22.44 -33.13 10.25
C PRO A 14 23.23 -31.83 10.26
N SER A 15 24.55 -31.93 10.43
CA SER A 15 25.51 -30.84 10.26
C SER A 15 25.87 -30.66 8.79
N GLY A 16 24.92 -30.19 7.97
CA GLY A 16 25.21 -29.57 6.69
C GLY A 16 25.41 -28.05 6.88
N PRO A 17 26.30 -27.38 6.10
CA PRO A 17 26.39 -25.93 6.16
C PRO A 17 25.02 -25.33 5.91
N ALA A 18 24.52 -24.51 6.84
CA ALA A 18 23.24 -23.83 6.71
C ALA A 18 23.26 -23.06 5.38
N ALA A 19 22.39 -23.45 4.44
CA ALA A 19 22.31 -22.80 3.14
C ALA A 19 22.13 -21.29 3.37
N ALA A 20 23.02 -20.48 2.78
CA ALA A 20 23.00 -19.04 2.97
C ALA A 20 21.60 -18.50 2.62
N ARG A 21 21.02 -17.73 3.54
CA ARG A 21 19.68 -17.15 3.35
C ARG A 21 19.70 -16.21 2.17
N PRO A 22 18.74 -16.29 1.23
CA PRO A 22 18.69 -15.38 0.10
C PRO A 22 18.44 -13.95 0.58
N LYS A 23 19.23 -13.01 0.08
CA LYS A 23 19.13 -11.60 0.44
C LYS A 23 18.10 -10.89 -0.42
N LEU A 24 17.04 -10.36 0.22
CA LEU A 24 15.99 -9.57 -0.40
C LEU A 24 16.19 -8.08 -0.08
N LEU A 25 16.36 -7.26 -1.11
CA LEU A 25 16.49 -5.81 -0.98
C LEU A 25 15.19 -5.13 -1.43
N PHE A 26 14.54 -4.41 -0.51
CA PHE A 26 13.44 -3.51 -0.79
C PHE A 26 13.99 -2.15 -1.21
N LEU A 27 13.69 -1.72 -2.43
CA LEU A 27 13.94 -0.36 -2.91
C LEU A 27 12.62 0.42 -2.86
N VAL A 28 12.53 1.37 -1.94
CA VAL A 28 11.32 2.15 -1.67
C VAL A 28 11.68 3.63 -1.63
N THR A 29 10.83 4.51 -2.16
CA THR A 29 11.16 5.94 -2.28
C THR A 29 11.31 6.62 -0.91
N GLU A 30 10.40 6.34 0.02
CA GLU A 30 10.32 6.98 1.34
C GLU A 30 10.14 5.92 2.44
N ASP A 31 10.75 6.12 3.61
CA ASP A 31 10.67 5.21 4.75
C ASP A 31 9.24 5.02 5.27
N TRP A 32 8.40 6.05 5.24
CA TRP A 32 7.01 5.95 5.65
C TRP A 32 6.17 5.07 4.69
N VAL A 33 6.51 5.02 3.39
CA VAL A 33 5.87 4.10 2.43
C VAL A 33 6.20 2.65 2.78
N PHE A 34 7.46 2.39 3.15
CA PHE A 34 7.85 1.06 3.63
C PHE A 34 7.11 0.68 4.90
N CYS A 35 7.14 1.55 5.90
CA CYS A 35 6.51 1.30 7.21
C CYS A 35 4.98 1.18 7.14
N GLY A 36 4.34 1.92 6.23
CA GLY A 36 2.87 1.93 6.09
C GLY A 36 2.29 0.77 5.29
N GLY A 37 3.09 0.07 4.47
CA GLY A 37 2.50 -0.95 3.62
C GLY A 37 3.43 -2.08 3.15
N ARG A 38 4.74 -2.00 3.41
CA ARG A 38 5.69 -3.04 2.95
C ARG A 38 6.34 -3.80 4.12
N MET A 39 6.24 -3.27 5.31
CA MET A 39 6.78 -3.90 6.51
C MET A 39 6.17 -5.29 6.80
N PRO A 40 4.85 -5.51 6.69
CA PRO A 40 4.27 -6.85 6.84
C PRO A 40 4.85 -7.85 5.82
N MET A 41 5.02 -7.43 4.56
CA MET A 41 5.64 -8.27 3.52
C MET A 41 7.10 -8.60 3.83
N ALA A 42 7.86 -7.64 4.37
CA ALA A 42 9.26 -7.86 4.80
C ALA A 42 9.35 -8.81 6.00
N ARG A 43 8.43 -8.69 6.96
CA ARG A 43 8.32 -9.64 8.09
C ARG A 43 8.00 -11.06 7.61
N ALA A 44 7.04 -11.21 6.69
CA ALA A 44 6.70 -12.48 6.09
C ALA A 44 7.88 -13.10 5.32
N ALA A 45 8.63 -12.29 4.57
CA ALA A 45 9.82 -12.74 3.86
C ALA A 45 10.92 -13.18 4.84
N ARG A 46 11.16 -12.43 5.93
CA ARG A 46 12.11 -12.83 6.98
C ARG A 46 11.71 -14.16 7.63
N ALA A 47 10.44 -14.32 7.96
CA ALA A 47 9.92 -15.58 8.49
C ALA A 47 10.05 -16.74 7.49
N ALA A 48 10.04 -16.46 6.18
CA ALA A 48 10.26 -17.43 5.11
C ALA A 48 11.76 -17.69 4.80
N GLY A 49 12.69 -17.12 5.59
CA GLY A 49 14.11 -17.38 5.53
C GLY A 49 14.92 -16.37 4.68
N PHE A 50 14.37 -15.20 4.35
CA PHE A 50 15.14 -14.15 3.66
C PHE A 50 15.87 -13.24 4.64
N ASP A 51 17.07 -12.78 4.25
CA ASP A 51 17.74 -11.65 4.87
C ASP A 51 17.24 -10.34 4.24
N ILE A 52 16.78 -9.41 5.08
CA ILE A 52 16.08 -8.20 4.60
C ILE A 52 16.99 -6.98 4.64
N VAL A 53 17.10 -6.30 3.51
CA VAL A 53 17.74 -4.98 3.36
C VAL A 53 16.69 -3.99 2.85
N VAL A 54 16.65 -2.80 3.44
CA VAL A 54 15.75 -1.71 3.03
C VAL A 54 16.59 -0.53 2.55
N ALA A 55 16.48 -0.20 1.27
CA ALA A 55 17.10 0.97 0.66
C ALA A 55 16.02 2.03 0.39
N THR A 56 16.08 3.15 1.11
CA THR A 56 15.05 4.19 1.08
C THR A 56 15.59 5.54 1.51
N ARG A 57 14.92 6.62 1.13
CA ARG A 57 15.13 7.91 1.79
C ARG A 57 14.60 7.83 3.21
N VAL A 58 15.44 8.23 4.17
CA VAL A 58 15.09 8.19 5.59
C VAL A 58 14.60 9.57 6.04
N SER A 59 13.44 9.59 6.67
CA SER A 59 12.87 10.77 7.33
C SER A 59 12.65 10.48 8.82
N ALA A 60 11.42 10.22 9.23
CA ALA A 60 11.06 10.00 10.64
C ALA A 60 10.97 8.50 11.04
N HIS A 61 11.03 7.56 10.06
CA HIS A 61 10.71 6.15 10.32
C HIS A 61 11.93 5.21 10.28
N GLY A 62 13.15 5.75 10.15
CA GLY A 62 14.36 4.93 10.06
C GLY A 62 14.59 4.03 11.26
N GLU A 63 14.35 4.54 12.49
CA GLU A 63 14.49 3.74 13.72
C GLU A 63 13.47 2.60 13.79
N ARG A 64 12.25 2.81 13.30
CA ARG A 64 11.23 1.76 13.22
C ARG A 64 11.67 0.60 12.31
N ILE A 65 12.37 0.91 11.21
CA ILE A 65 12.94 -0.11 10.31
C ILE A 65 14.06 -0.89 11.00
N ARG A 66 14.96 -0.18 11.72
CA ARG A 66 16.07 -0.82 12.46
C ARG A 66 15.56 -1.67 13.63
N ALA A 67 14.54 -1.22 14.34
CA ALA A 67 13.91 -1.97 15.44
C ALA A 67 13.33 -3.32 15.01
N GLU A 68 12.97 -3.47 13.71
CA GLU A 68 12.58 -4.76 13.13
C GLU A 68 13.80 -5.69 12.87
N GLY A 69 15.02 -5.22 13.09
CA GLY A 69 16.25 -5.96 12.74
C GLY A 69 16.56 -5.98 11.25
N PHE A 70 15.98 -5.07 10.45
CA PHE A 70 16.27 -4.96 9.02
C PHE A 70 17.49 -4.07 8.79
N ALA A 71 18.38 -4.48 7.86
CA ALA A 71 19.49 -3.64 7.43
C ALA A 71 18.95 -2.44 6.63
N LEU A 72 19.24 -1.21 7.10
CA LEU A 72 18.78 0.03 6.46
C LEU A 72 19.93 0.66 5.67
N ARG A 73 19.68 1.02 4.41
CA ARG A 73 20.59 1.73 3.51
C ARG A 73 19.93 3.05 3.12
N PRO A 74 20.30 4.16 3.76
CA PRO A 74 19.78 5.49 3.41
C PRO A 74 20.14 5.88 1.99
N LEU A 75 19.16 6.47 1.27
CA LEU A 75 19.34 7.03 -0.07
C LEU A 75 19.06 8.53 -0.07
N SER A 76 19.79 9.27 -0.89
CA SER A 76 19.65 10.73 -1.01
C SER A 76 18.58 11.16 -2.02
N TRP A 77 18.00 10.22 -2.80
CA TRP A 77 17.00 10.55 -3.80
C TRP A 77 15.73 11.17 -3.21
N ARG A 78 15.01 11.96 -4.02
CA ARG A 78 13.75 12.59 -3.61
C ARG A 78 12.59 12.01 -4.40
N ARG A 79 11.39 12.06 -3.85
CA ARG A 79 10.17 11.62 -4.55
C ARG A 79 9.90 12.46 -5.79
N ARG A 80 10.13 13.78 -5.71
CA ARG A 80 9.99 14.77 -6.79
C ARG A 80 11.18 15.72 -6.82
N GLY A 81 11.42 16.39 -7.96
CA GLY A 81 12.34 17.51 -8.03
C GLY A 81 13.81 17.18 -8.36
N ASP A 82 14.16 15.92 -8.63
CA ASP A 82 15.57 15.57 -8.88
C ASP A 82 16.11 16.04 -10.24
N GLY A 83 15.26 16.38 -11.21
CA GLY A 83 15.70 16.65 -12.59
C GLY A 83 16.48 15.47 -13.22
N LEU A 84 17.08 15.68 -14.37
CA LEU A 84 17.85 14.63 -15.05
C LEU A 84 19.13 14.26 -14.30
N LEU A 85 19.89 15.26 -13.85
CA LEU A 85 21.16 15.07 -13.12
C LEU A 85 20.93 14.36 -11.80
N GLY A 86 19.93 14.79 -11.04
CA GLY A 86 19.54 14.12 -9.80
C GLY A 86 19.06 12.69 -10.01
N GLY A 87 18.36 12.42 -11.11
CA GLY A 87 18.00 11.06 -11.52
C GLY A 87 19.20 10.16 -11.79
N CYS A 88 20.18 10.64 -12.55
CA CYS A 88 21.44 9.92 -12.80
C CYS A 88 22.22 9.64 -11.50
N ARG A 89 22.29 10.63 -10.61
CA ARG A 89 22.95 10.49 -9.30
C ARG A 89 22.25 9.42 -8.45
N ALA A 90 20.92 9.44 -8.40
CA ALA A 90 20.13 8.44 -7.68
C ALA A 90 20.33 7.02 -8.23
N ILE A 91 20.36 6.85 -9.56
CA ILE A 91 20.65 5.56 -10.19
C ILE A 91 22.06 5.07 -9.81
N GLY A 92 23.05 5.95 -9.82
CA GLY A 92 24.42 5.64 -9.42
C GLY A 92 24.53 5.25 -7.94
N GLU A 93 23.79 5.91 -7.06
CA GLU A 93 23.71 5.60 -5.63
C GLU A 93 23.08 4.23 -5.38
N ILE A 94 21.93 3.94 -6.02
CA ILE A 94 21.27 2.63 -5.96
C ILE A 94 22.19 1.52 -6.50
N ALA A 95 22.91 1.78 -7.59
CA ALA A 95 23.87 0.81 -8.15
C ALA A 95 25.02 0.51 -7.20
N ARG A 96 25.51 1.51 -6.44
CA ARG A 96 26.52 1.28 -5.39
C ARG A 96 25.98 0.40 -4.26
N VAL A 97 24.75 0.65 -3.81
CA VAL A 97 24.07 -0.20 -2.81
C VAL A 97 23.93 -1.63 -3.33
N TYR A 98 23.52 -1.83 -4.59
CA TYR A 98 23.39 -3.17 -5.17
C TYR A 98 24.72 -3.92 -5.28
N ARG A 99 25.82 -3.22 -5.61
CA ARG A 99 27.16 -3.83 -5.65
C ARG A 99 27.66 -4.23 -4.26
N ALA A 100 27.39 -3.40 -3.25
CA ALA A 100 27.79 -3.64 -1.88
C ALA A 100 26.99 -4.79 -1.25
N GLU A 101 25.66 -4.76 -1.41
CA GLU A 101 24.76 -5.73 -0.79
C GLU A 101 24.69 -7.05 -1.53
N ARG A 102 24.91 -7.05 -2.84
CA ARG A 102 24.79 -8.24 -3.72
C ARG A 102 23.48 -9.00 -3.48
N PRO A 103 22.30 -8.35 -3.58
CA PRO A 103 21.03 -9.01 -3.29
C PRO A 103 20.75 -10.14 -4.29
N ASP A 104 20.11 -11.20 -3.80
CA ASP A 104 19.58 -12.27 -4.65
C ASP A 104 18.30 -11.86 -5.34
N LEU A 105 17.49 -11.05 -4.66
CA LEU A 105 16.22 -10.53 -5.11
C LEU A 105 16.11 -9.04 -4.78
N VAL A 106 15.60 -8.24 -5.71
CA VAL A 106 15.23 -6.84 -5.49
C VAL A 106 13.73 -6.65 -5.69
N TYR A 107 13.11 -5.97 -4.72
CA TYR A 107 11.70 -5.58 -4.77
C TYR A 107 11.62 -4.07 -4.95
N HIS A 108 11.10 -3.62 -6.09
CA HIS A 108 10.99 -2.21 -6.45
C HIS A 108 9.57 -1.71 -6.17
N ALA A 109 9.38 -0.90 -5.13
CA ALA A 109 8.08 -0.39 -4.72
C ALA A 109 7.74 0.96 -5.38
N GLY A 110 6.81 0.93 -6.34
CA GLY A 110 6.32 2.10 -7.08
C GLY A 110 7.13 2.42 -8.34
N LEU A 111 6.52 3.20 -9.23
CA LEU A 111 7.02 3.43 -10.60
C LEU A 111 8.44 4.00 -10.66
N LYS A 112 8.79 4.97 -9.78
CA LYS A 112 10.15 5.53 -9.73
C LYS A 112 11.16 4.47 -9.33
N ALA A 113 10.88 3.69 -8.29
CA ALA A 113 11.76 2.62 -7.83
C ALA A 113 11.92 1.53 -8.91
N ILE A 114 10.86 1.22 -9.67
CA ILE A 114 10.89 0.26 -10.77
C ILE A 114 11.86 0.71 -11.86
N VAL A 115 11.72 1.94 -12.34
CA VAL A 115 12.56 2.47 -13.44
C VAL A 115 14.00 2.65 -12.99
N PHE A 116 14.23 3.31 -11.86
CA PHE A 116 15.58 3.61 -11.35
C PHE A 116 16.29 2.35 -10.88
N GLY A 117 15.59 1.45 -10.19
CA GLY A 117 16.13 0.17 -9.75
C GLY A 117 16.50 -0.74 -10.90
N ALA A 118 15.70 -0.76 -11.98
CA ALA A 118 16.05 -1.53 -13.18
C ALA A 118 17.29 -0.97 -13.90
N ALA A 119 17.43 0.36 -13.99
CA ALA A 119 18.60 1.02 -14.56
C ALA A 119 19.83 0.77 -13.68
N ALA A 120 19.69 0.90 -12.35
CA ALA A 120 20.76 0.66 -11.39
C ALA A 120 21.24 -0.80 -11.42
N ALA A 121 20.32 -1.76 -11.57
CA ALA A 121 20.68 -3.18 -11.68
C ALA A 121 21.52 -3.46 -12.95
N ARG A 122 21.22 -2.80 -14.07
CA ARG A 122 22.06 -2.90 -15.30
C ARG A 122 23.46 -2.28 -15.11
N LEU A 123 23.52 -1.17 -14.38
CA LEU A 123 24.80 -0.51 -14.05
C LEU A 123 25.62 -1.31 -13.03
N ALA A 124 24.98 -1.93 -12.05
CA ALA A 124 25.63 -2.73 -11.01
C ALA A 124 26.14 -4.08 -11.54
N PHE A 125 25.35 -4.71 -12.43
CA PHE A 125 25.60 -6.05 -12.97
C PHE A 125 25.58 -5.98 -14.51
N PRO A 126 26.68 -5.59 -15.15
CA PRO A 126 26.79 -5.50 -16.61
C PRO A 126 26.64 -6.89 -17.27
N LEU A 127 26.51 -6.89 -18.60
CA LEU A 127 26.34 -8.11 -19.40
C LEU A 127 27.42 -9.15 -19.05
N GLY A 128 26.99 -10.41 -18.81
CA GLY A 128 27.87 -11.51 -18.39
C GLY A 128 27.94 -11.72 -16.86
N ARG A 129 27.45 -10.79 -16.04
CA ARG A 129 27.32 -10.99 -14.59
C ARG A 129 25.87 -11.27 -14.21
N ARG A 130 25.65 -12.28 -13.38
CA ARG A 130 24.33 -12.64 -12.86
C ARG A 130 23.82 -11.55 -11.93
N GLY A 131 22.81 -10.81 -12.35
CA GLY A 131 22.10 -9.82 -11.51
C GLY A 131 21.03 -10.46 -10.63
N PRO A 132 20.44 -9.67 -9.71
CA PRO A 132 19.36 -10.13 -8.85
C PRO A 132 18.09 -10.49 -9.63
N ALA A 133 17.30 -11.44 -9.10
CA ALA A 133 15.91 -11.56 -9.49
C ALA A 133 15.16 -10.25 -9.19
N ARG A 134 14.10 -9.95 -9.93
CA ARG A 134 13.40 -8.67 -9.80
C ARG A 134 11.91 -8.85 -9.65
N VAL A 135 11.33 -8.10 -8.71
CA VAL A 135 9.90 -7.93 -8.56
C VAL A 135 9.58 -6.45 -8.64
N ALA A 136 8.76 -6.06 -9.62
CA ALA A 136 8.26 -4.70 -9.81
C ALA A 136 6.88 -4.59 -9.18
N ALA A 137 6.75 -3.85 -8.08
CA ALA A 137 5.48 -3.68 -7.36
C ALA A 137 4.81 -2.36 -7.75
N VAL A 138 3.70 -2.46 -8.45
CA VAL A 138 2.85 -1.32 -8.84
C VAL A 138 1.80 -1.11 -7.77
N MET A 139 1.93 -0.03 -7.02
CA MET A 139 1.04 0.37 -5.92
C MET A 139 0.02 1.43 -6.39
N GLY A 140 -0.49 1.25 -7.59
CA GLY A 140 -1.31 2.21 -8.31
C GLY A 140 -0.56 2.85 -9.48
N LEU A 141 -1.28 3.13 -10.54
CA LEU A 141 -0.71 3.63 -11.79
C LEU A 141 -0.61 5.17 -11.85
N GLY A 142 -1.03 5.86 -10.78
CA GLY A 142 -0.94 7.32 -10.70
C GLY A 142 -1.78 8.03 -11.76
N SER A 143 -1.44 9.28 -12.09
CA SER A 143 -2.19 10.11 -13.02
C SER A 143 -1.87 9.90 -14.50
N VAL A 144 -0.71 9.32 -14.82
CA VAL A 144 -0.25 9.15 -16.23
C VAL A 144 -0.96 7.98 -16.91
N PHE A 145 -1.05 6.85 -16.24
CA PHE A 145 -1.56 5.62 -16.84
C PHE A 145 -3.08 5.63 -17.13
N PRO A 146 -3.95 6.26 -16.34
CA PRO A 146 -5.34 6.46 -16.72
C PRO A 146 -5.49 7.25 -18.02
N ARG A 147 -4.61 8.24 -18.28
CA ARG A 147 -4.58 8.98 -19.54
C ARG A 147 -4.14 8.12 -20.72
N VAL A 148 -3.20 7.20 -20.49
CA VAL A 148 -2.77 6.20 -21.48
C VAL A 148 -3.90 5.20 -21.76
N ALA A 149 -4.56 4.72 -20.72
CA ALA A 149 -5.68 3.79 -20.83
C ALA A 149 -6.89 4.42 -21.57
N ALA A 150 -7.11 5.72 -21.39
CA ALA A 150 -8.15 6.49 -22.07
C ALA A 150 -7.74 6.95 -23.49
N GLY A 151 -6.58 6.51 -24.01
CA GLY A 151 -6.07 6.95 -25.32
C GLY A 151 -5.58 8.40 -25.38
N ARG A 152 -5.57 9.12 -24.24
CA ARG A 152 -5.16 10.53 -24.15
C ARG A 152 -3.65 10.74 -24.07
N CYS A 153 -2.88 9.65 -23.87
CA CYS A 153 -1.43 9.67 -23.84
C CYS A 153 -0.94 8.46 -24.64
N GLY A 154 -0.06 8.67 -25.61
CA GLY A 154 0.41 7.60 -26.49
C GLY A 154 1.22 6.53 -25.72
N ARG A 155 1.14 5.28 -26.17
CA ARG A 155 1.96 4.16 -25.68
C ARG A 155 3.47 4.39 -25.84
N PHE A 156 3.87 5.41 -26.58
CA PHE A 156 5.25 5.87 -26.76
C PHE A 156 5.67 6.98 -25.79
N HIS A 157 4.80 7.38 -24.85
CA HIS A 157 5.19 8.34 -23.81
C HIS A 157 6.45 7.83 -23.07
N PRO A 158 7.52 8.64 -22.90
CA PRO A 158 8.82 8.19 -22.39
C PRO A 158 8.72 7.42 -21.05
N LEU A 159 7.88 7.85 -20.13
CA LEU A 159 7.65 7.15 -18.88
C LEU A 159 7.03 5.77 -19.09
N VAL A 160 6.08 5.63 -20.00
CA VAL A 160 5.44 4.34 -20.32
C VAL A 160 6.47 3.38 -20.90
N VAL A 161 7.29 3.86 -21.85
CA VAL A 161 8.37 3.07 -22.44
C VAL A 161 9.39 2.65 -21.37
N ALA A 162 9.81 3.58 -20.50
CA ALA A 162 10.74 3.28 -19.42
C ALA A 162 10.20 2.22 -18.46
N VAL A 163 8.93 2.33 -18.06
CA VAL A 163 8.26 1.37 -17.18
C VAL A 163 8.16 0.00 -17.87
N ARG A 164 7.73 -0.06 -19.14
CA ARG A 164 7.68 -1.31 -19.90
C ARG A 164 9.05 -1.99 -19.99
N LEU A 165 10.09 -1.23 -20.31
CA LEU A 165 11.46 -1.76 -20.39
C LEU A 165 11.96 -2.26 -19.03
N ALA A 166 11.62 -1.56 -17.95
CA ALA A 166 11.98 -1.96 -16.58
C ALA A 166 11.28 -3.27 -16.17
N MET A 167 10.02 -3.48 -16.62
CA MET A 167 9.21 -4.67 -16.31
C MET A 167 9.42 -5.84 -17.26
N ARG A 168 10.23 -5.71 -18.34
CA ARG A 168 10.46 -6.81 -19.31
C ARG A 168 11.14 -8.03 -18.71
N ARG A 169 11.78 -7.90 -17.57
CA ARG A 169 12.48 -9.00 -16.86
C ARG A 169 12.03 -9.04 -15.42
N GLY A 170 11.77 -10.25 -14.89
CA GLY A 170 11.30 -10.49 -13.52
C GLY A 170 9.77 -10.50 -13.44
N ARG A 171 9.26 -10.56 -12.21
CA ARG A 171 7.84 -10.60 -11.90
C ARG A 171 7.30 -9.19 -11.66
N VAL A 172 6.00 -9.03 -11.86
CA VAL A 172 5.27 -7.78 -11.58
C VAL A 172 4.16 -8.09 -10.60
N THR A 173 3.99 -7.26 -9.59
CA THR A 173 2.81 -7.32 -8.70
C THR A 173 1.97 -6.05 -8.86
N VAL A 174 0.66 -6.22 -8.87
CA VAL A 174 -0.35 -5.17 -8.84
C VAL A 174 -1.31 -5.43 -7.70
N GLU A 175 -2.01 -4.41 -7.24
CA GLU A 175 -2.93 -4.56 -6.09
C GLU A 175 -4.39 -4.77 -6.51
N ASN A 176 -4.73 -4.59 -7.78
CA ASN A 176 -6.09 -4.77 -8.30
C ASN A 176 -6.08 -5.27 -9.76
N PRO A 177 -7.20 -5.88 -10.24
CA PRO A 177 -7.33 -6.37 -11.62
C PRO A 177 -7.33 -5.28 -12.68
N ASP A 178 -7.81 -4.07 -12.35
CA ASP A 178 -7.85 -2.93 -13.29
C ASP A 178 -6.42 -2.52 -13.69
N ASP A 179 -5.52 -2.37 -12.71
CA ASP A 179 -4.10 -2.08 -12.95
C ASP A 179 -3.44 -3.20 -13.77
N ARG A 180 -3.77 -4.48 -13.48
CA ARG A 180 -3.32 -5.61 -14.29
C ARG A 180 -3.74 -5.46 -15.74
N ALA A 181 -5.02 -5.16 -15.99
CA ALA A 181 -5.54 -4.98 -17.35
C ALA A 181 -4.85 -3.84 -18.10
N VAL A 182 -4.55 -2.73 -17.42
CA VAL A 182 -3.78 -1.62 -18.00
C VAL A 182 -2.37 -2.07 -18.39
N LEU A 183 -1.65 -2.77 -17.50
CA LEU A 183 -0.29 -3.24 -17.80
C LEU A 183 -0.25 -4.24 -18.95
N VAL A 184 -1.24 -5.14 -19.05
CA VAL A 184 -1.38 -6.07 -20.18
C VAL A 184 -1.59 -5.30 -21.49
N ARG A 185 -2.48 -4.30 -21.52
CA ARG A 185 -2.66 -3.42 -22.69
C ARG A 185 -1.38 -2.66 -23.07
N LEU A 186 -0.52 -2.38 -22.10
CA LEU A 186 0.79 -1.76 -22.33
C LEU A 186 1.85 -2.77 -22.80
N GLY A 187 1.50 -4.06 -22.94
CA GLY A 187 2.39 -5.11 -23.43
C GLY A 187 3.29 -5.74 -22.38
N VAL A 188 2.91 -5.68 -21.10
CA VAL A 188 3.51 -6.51 -20.06
C VAL A 188 2.88 -7.90 -20.16
N ASP A 189 3.72 -8.93 -20.16
CA ASP A 189 3.30 -10.33 -20.24
C ASP A 189 2.36 -10.68 -19.05
N PRO A 190 1.10 -11.10 -19.32
CA PRO A 190 0.13 -11.43 -18.27
C PRO A 190 0.58 -12.57 -17.34
N GLY A 191 1.41 -13.51 -17.84
CA GLY A 191 1.97 -14.60 -17.05
C GLY A 191 3.00 -14.16 -15.99
N ARG A 192 3.51 -12.92 -16.10
CA ARG A 192 4.45 -12.32 -15.14
C ARG A 192 3.77 -11.44 -14.11
N ILE A 193 2.47 -11.15 -14.27
CA ILE A 193 1.72 -10.25 -13.40
C ILE A 193 0.93 -11.06 -12.37
N ALA A 194 1.27 -10.91 -11.10
CA ALA A 194 0.50 -11.44 -9.98
C ALA A 194 -0.35 -10.30 -9.37
N VAL A 195 -1.62 -10.59 -9.06
CA VAL A 195 -2.47 -9.66 -8.30
C VAL A 195 -2.35 -10.03 -6.84
N ILE A 196 -1.80 -9.11 -6.03
CA ILE A 196 -1.69 -9.23 -4.57
C ILE A 196 -2.48 -8.07 -3.99
N ARG A 197 -3.60 -8.35 -3.35
CA ARG A 197 -4.60 -7.37 -2.94
C ARG A 197 -4.12 -6.50 -1.77
N GLY A 198 -3.39 -5.44 -2.09
CA GLY A 198 -2.96 -4.40 -1.18
C GLY A 198 -1.84 -4.79 -0.21
N PRO A 199 -1.60 -3.91 0.79
CA PRO A 199 -0.54 -4.12 1.76
C PRO A 199 -0.84 -5.19 2.82
N GLY A 200 -2.09 -5.66 2.91
CA GLY A 200 -2.57 -6.44 4.03
C GLY A 200 -2.94 -5.58 5.23
N VAL A 201 -3.64 -6.18 6.18
CA VAL A 201 -3.96 -5.56 7.48
C VAL A 201 -3.85 -6.60 8.59
N ASP A 202 -3.28 -6.19 9.72
CA ASP A 202 -3.25 -6.97 10.97
C ASP A 202 -4.67 -7.04 11.55
N ALA A 203 -5.39 -8.10 11.21
CA ALA A 203 -6.77 -8.28 11.62
C ALA A 203 -6.96 -8.53 13.13
N ALA A 204 -5.91 -8.91 13.85
CA ALA A 204 -5.95 -9.02 15.31
C ALA A 204 -5.82 -7.66 15.96
N ARG A 205 -4.90 -6.82 15.47
CA ARG A 205 -4.72 -5.44 15.93
C ARG A 205 -5.93 -4.57 15.62
N TYR A 206 -6.49 -4.68 14.42
CA TYR A 206 -7.71 -3.98 13.98
C TYR A 206 -8.94 -4.88 14.21
N ALA A 207 -9.20 -5.21 15.48
CA ALA A 207 -10.37 -5.99 15.87
C ALA A 207 -11.67 -5.21 15.63
N PRO A 208 -12.82 -5.89 15.50
CA PRO A 208 -14.12 -5.24 15.40
C PRO A 208 -14.37 -4.30 16.57
N LEU A 209 -14.87 -3.12 16.28
CA LEU A 209 -15.19 -2.11 17.27
C LEU A 209 -16.71 -1.94 17.38
N PRO A 210 -17.26 -1.73 18.57
CA PRO A 210 -18.66 -1.38 18.73
C PRO A 210 -18.96 -0.07 17.99
N GLU A 211 -20.23 0.12 17.60
CA GLU A 211 -20.65 1.38 17.03
C GLU A 211 -20.57 2.48 18.11
N PRO A 212 -20.00 3.67 17.79
CA PRO A 212 -19.89 4.74 18.77
C PRO A 212 -21.28 5.17 19.25
N PRO A 213 -21.47 5.42 20.55
CA PRO A 213 -22.72 5.97 21.06
C PRO A 213 -22.85 7.45 20.62
N GLY A 214 -24.08 7.90 20.43
CA GLY A 214 -24.37 9.30 20.10
C GLY A 214 -25.51 9.46 19.11
N ALA A 215 -26.09 10.68 19.08
CA ALA A 215 -27.16 11.03 18.15
C ALA A 215 -26.65 11.38 16.76
N ALA A 216 -25.38 11.83 16.64
CA ALA A 216 -24.75 12.17 15.38
C ALA A 216 -23.89 11.01 14.86
N LEU A 217 -23.98 10.74 13.56
CA LEU A 217 -23.07 9.80 12.91
C LEU A 217 -21.72 10.47 12.67
N THR A 218 -20.66 9.99 13.30
CA THR A 218 -19.29 10.39 12.98
C THR A 218 -18.79 9.63 11.75
N VAL A 219 -18.44 10.38 10.73
CA VAL A 219 -17.83 9.92 9.48
C VAL A 219 -16.35 10.22 9.52
N ALA A 220 -15.46 9.26 9.23
CA ALA A 220 -14.01 9.49 9.25
C ALA A 220 -13.37 9.34 7.88
N LEU A 221 -12.46 10.28 7.56
CA LEU A 221 -11.54 10.22 6.43
C LEU A 221 -10.11 10.15 6.96
N VAL A 222 -9.46 9.02 6.71
CA VAL A 222 -8.07 8.78 7.13
C VAL A 222 -7.18 8.69 5.89
N SER A 223 -6.36 9.74 5.69
CA SER A 223 -5.42 9.80 4.57
C SER A 223 -4.40 10.92 4.77
N ARG A 224 -3.44 11.05 3.85
CA ARG A 224 -2.75 12.33 3.69
C ARG A 224 -3.76 13.41 3.27
N MET A 225 -3.62 14.62 3.78
CA MET A 225 -4.54 15.73 3.53
C MET A 225 -4.30 16.31 2.14
N LEU A 226 -4.75 15.59 1.10
CA LEU A 226 -4.63 15.96 -0.30
C LEU A 226 -6.02 16.26 -0.88
N LYS A 227 -6.10 17.16 -1.85
CA LYS A 227 -7.35 17.44 -2.59
C LYS A 227 -7.84 16.19 -3.30
N SER A 228 -6.95 15.48 -3.98
CA SER A 228 -7.28 14.22 -4.68
C SER A 228 -7.70 13.06 -3.76
N LYS A 229 -7.51 13.18 -2.44
CA LYS A 229 -8.07 12.24 -1.46
C LYS A 229 -9.52 12.51 -1.10
N GLY A 230 -10.08 13.57 -1.66
CA GLY A 230 -11.48 13.92 -1.49
C GLY A 230 -11.79 14.62 -0.16
N VAL A 231 -10.77 15.26 0.46
CA VAL A 231 -10.99 16.03 1.70
C VAL A 231 -11.99 17.17 1.49
N PRO A 232 -11.90 17.99 0.41
CA PRO A 232 -12.89 19.02 0.12
C PRO A 232 -14.29 18.43 -0.14
N GLU A 233 -14.39 17.33 -0.85
CA GLU A 233 -15.65 16.64 -1.16
C GLU A 233 -16.33 16.09 0.09
N ALA A 234 -15.56 15.49 1.00
CA ALA A 234 -16.07 15.00 2.28
C ALA A 234 -16.62 16.16 3.14
N ALA A 235 -15.87 17.26 3.24
CA ALA A 235 -16.29 18.45 3.97
C ALA A 235 -17.57 19.06 3.36
N ALA A 236 -17.63 19.18 2.03
CA ALA A 236 -18.80 19.71 1.32
C ALA A 236 -20.05 18.82 1.52
N ALA A 237 -19.88 17.49 1.48
CA ALA A 237 -20.97 16.54 1.71
C ALA A 237 -21.54 16.67 3.13
N VAL A 238 -20.68 16.74 4.15
CA VAL A 238 -21.11 16.88 5.55
C VAL A 238 -21.75 18.25 5.79
N ARG A 239 -21.19 19.33 5.26
CA ARG A 239 -21.81 20.68 5.32
C ARG A 239 -23.24 20.66 4.75
N ARG A 240 -23.42 20.05 3.57
CA ARG A 240 -24.74 19.92 2.93
C ARG A 240 -25.72 19.13 3.80
N LEU A 241 -25.31 18.00 4.36
CA LEU A 241 -26.15 17.18 5.23
C LEU A 241 -26.57 17.90 6.50
N ARG A 242 -25.67 18.62 7.13
CA ARG A 242 -25.97 19.42 8.33
C ARG A 242 -26.94 20.55 8.03
N ALA A 243 -26.79 21.23 6.87
CA ALA A 243 -27.74 22.25 6.42
C ALA A 243 -29.15 21.66 6.19
N GLN A 244 -29.29 20.36 5.92
CA GLN A 244 -30.55 19.64 5.80
C GLN A 244 -31.06 19.05 7.15
N GLY A 245 -30.40 19.40 8.27
CA GLY A 245 -30.77 18.90 9.59
C GLY A 245 -30.30 17.48 9.91
N CYS A 246 -29.47 16.88 9.07
CA CYS A 246 -28.90 15.56 9.34
C CYS A 246 -27.77 15.66 10.37
N ALA A 247 -27.85 14.89 11.47
CA ALA A 247 -26.84 14.86 12.52
C ALA A 247 -25.62 14.03 12.09
N VAL A 248 -24.72 14.65 11.35
CA VAL A 248 -23.46 14.03 10.84
C VAL A 248 -22.28 14.93 11.18
N GLU A 249 -21.18 14.30 11.56
CA GLU A 249 -19.89 14.94 11.85
C GLU A 249 -18.78 14.31 11.02
N LEU A 250 -17.75 15.10 10.66
CA LEU A 250 -16.58 14.66 9.91
C LEU A 250 -15.32 14.74 10.77
N VAL A 251 -14.62 13.62 10.88
CA VAL A 251 -13.27 13.56 11.45
C VAL A 251 -12.26 13.34 10.33
N LEU A 252 -11.34 14.28 10.16
CA LEU A 252 -10.21 14.20 9.26
C LEU A 252 -8.96 13.80 10.05
N ALA A 253 -8.31 12.69 9.67
CA ALA A 253 -7.09 12.22 10.32
C ALA A 253 -5.96 12.04 9.30
N GLY A 254 -4.87 12.76 9.53
CA GLY A 254 -3.68 12.77 8.69
C GLY A 254 -3.04 14.15 8.60
N GLN A 255 -1.88 14.17 7.95
CA GLN A 255 -1.08 15.39 7.82
C GLN A 255 -1.00 15.87 6.38
N PRO A 256 -0.74 17.17 6.16
CA PRO A 256 -0.29 17.70 4.87
C PRO A 256 0.94 16.94 4.33
N ASP A 257 1.13 16.99 3.03
CA ASP A 257 2.32 16.48 2.35
C ASP A 257 2.95 17.63 1.52
N PRO A 258 3.79 18.49 2.14
CA PRO A 258 4.34 19.68 1.48
C PRO A 258 5.14 19.37 0.20
N ALA A 259 5.58 18.12 0.03
CA ALA A 259 6.24 17.68 -1.20
C ALA A 259 5.24 17.30 -2.32
N ASN A 260 3.95 17.53 -2.13
CA ASN A 260 2.90 17.25 -3.09
C ASN A 260 2.08 18.50 -3.37
N ASP A 261 2.08 18.97 -4.63
CA ASP A 261 1.36 20.18 -5.07
C ASP A 261 -0.17 20.10 -4.86
N ASP A 262 -0.69 18.87 -4.66
CA ASP A 262 -2.10 18.59 -4.38
C ASP A 262 -2.43 18.64 -2.88
N SER A 263 -1.45 18.97 -2.03
CA SER A 263 -1.64 19.02 -0.57
C SER A 263 -2.49 20.23 -0.17
N LEU A 264 -3.42 20.00 0.75
CA LEU A 264 -3.98 21.07 1.55
C LEU A 264 -2.91 21.52 2.56
N ASP A 265 -2.82 22.83 2.79
CA ASP A 265 -1.97 23.38 3.83
C ASP A 265 -2.67 23.38 5.20
N GLU A 266 -1.90 23.67 6.26
CA GLU A 266 -2.47 23.71 7.61
C GLU A 266 -3.50 24.81 7.80
N ALA A 267 -3.39 25.94 7.09
CA ALA A 267 -4.33 27.05 7.19
C ALA A 267 -5.67 26.66 6.54
N GLU A 268 -5.64 25.96 5.40
CA GLU A 268 -6.83 25.40 4.76
C GLU A 268 -7.51 24.37 5.67
N LEU A 269 -6.76 23.48 6.31
CA LEU A 269 -7.29 22.46 7.22
C LEU A 269 -7.88 23.07 8.49
N ARG A 270 -7.23 24.08 9.07
CA ARG A 270 -7.78 24.81 10.23
C ARG A 270 -9.06 25.58 9.88
N ARG A 271 -9.16 26.13 8.67
CA ARG A 271 -10.41 26.75 8.21
C ARG A 271 -11.54 25.73 8.08
N LEU A 272 -11.27 24.55 7.52
CA LEU A 272 -12.25 23.47 7.48
C LEU A 272 -12.67 23.02 8.89
N ALA A 273 -11.72 22.87 9.79
CA ALA A 273 -11.99 22.46 11.18
C ALA A 273 -12.70 23.52 12.03
N ALA A 274 -12.73 24.79 11.59
CA ALA A 274 -13.52 25.83 12.21
C ALA A 274 -15.01 25.76 11.81
N GLU A 275 -15.36 24.97 10.81
CA GLU A 275 -16.75 24.77 10.39
C GLU A 275 -17.48 23.82 11.37
N PRO A 276 -18.76 24.08 11.70
CA PRO A 276 -19.53 23.22 12.60
C PRO A 276 -19.59 21.78 12.11
N GLY A 277 -19.21 20.82 12.97
CA GLY A 277 -19.26 19.38 12.69
C GLY A 277 -18.08 18.85 11.85
N ILE A 278 -17.00 19.61 11.72
CA ILE A 278 -15.75 19.16 11.11
C ILE A 278 -14.61 19.28 12.12
N GLU A 279 -13.87 18.20 12.29
CA GLU A 279 -12.69 18.17 13.15
C GLU A 279 -11.48 17.66 12.36
N TRP A 280 -10.32 18.30 12.51
CA TRP A 280 -9.05 17.81 11.98
C TRP A 280 -8.11 17.45 13.12
N LEU A 281 -7.76 16.17 13.23
CA LEU A 281 -6.92 15.62 14.29
C LEU A 281 -5.40 15.78 14.03
N GLY A 282 -5.01 16.18 12.82
CA GLY A 282 -3.61 16.09 12.42
C GLY A 282 -3.12 14.64 12.27
N PRO A 283 -1.81 14.39 12.38
CA PRO A 283 -1.24 13.04 12.35
C PRO A 283 -1.62 12.26 13.62
N VAL A 284 -2.13 11.05 13.44
CA VAL A 284 -2.56 10.17 14.53
C VAL A 284 -1.60 9.00 14.66
N ALA A 285 -1.08 8.76 15.86
CA ALA A 285 -0.14 7.67 16.11
C ALA A 285 -0.80 6.29 16.03
N ASP A 286 -2.05 6.18 16.47
CA ASP A 286 -2.85 4.96 16.41
C ASP A 286 -4.21 5.24 15.76
N VAL A 287 -4.34 4.84 14.51
CA VAL A 287 -5.54 5.07 13.69
C VAL A 287 -6.79 4.38 14.26
N ARG A 288 -6.63 3.38 15.13
CA ARG A 288 -7.77 2.72 15.79
C ARG A 288 -8.58 3.70 16.63
N THR A 289 -7.95 4.72 17.21
CA THR A 289 -8.65 5.76 17.96
C THR A 289 -9.62 6.57 17.09
N VAL A 290 -9.32 6.71 15.81
CA VAL A 290 -10.22 7.32 14.83
C VAL A 290 -11.40 6.38 14.54
N TRP A 291 -11.11 5.10 14.29
CA TRP A 291 -12.16 4.11 14.02
C TRP A 291 -13.04 3.83 15.23
N GLN A 292 -12.56 4.03 16.47
CA GLN A 292 -13.36 3.96 17.68
C GLN A 292 -14.44 5.07 17.75
N ARG A 293 -14.15 6.24 17.17
CA ARG A 293 -15.06 7.39 17.13
C ARG A 293 -15.99 7.38 15.92
N ALA A 294 -15.63 6.66 14.87
CA ALA A 294 -16.35 6.67 13.60
C ALA A 294 -17.34 5.51 13.49
N GLY A 295 -18.55 5.79 13.03
CA GLY A 295 -19.54 4.78 12.61
C GLY A 295 -19.47 4.47 11.12
N LEU A 296 -18.74 5.29 10.33
CA LEU A 296 -18.65 5.18 8.87
C LEU A 296 -17.28 5.69 8.40
N ALA A 297 -16.64 4.97 7.49
CA ALA A 297 -15.47 5.46 6.77
C ALA A 297 -15.89 6.10 5.44
N VAL A 298 -15.27 7.24 5.07
CA VAL A 298 -15.44 7.84 3.75
C VAL A 298 -14.10 7.95 3.03
N TYR A 299 -14.13 7.68 1.72
CA TYR A 299 -12.93 7.73 0.89
C TYR A 299 -13.25 8.21 -0.53
N PRO A 300 -13.60 9.50 -0.70
CA PRO A 300 -14.00 10.04 -2.00
C PRO A 300 -12.79 10.38 -2.89
N SER A 301 -11.73 9.57 -2.82
CA SER A 301 -10.49 9.78 -3.57
C SER A 301 -10.71 9.69 -5.07
N THR A 302 -10.22 10.65 -5.82
CA THR A 302 -10.20 10.67 -7.29
C THR A 302 -8.86 10.22 -7.87
N TYR A 303 -7.90 9.86 -7.01
CA TYR A 303 -6.57 9.43 -7.41
C TYR A 303 -6.49 7.92 -7.63
N GLY A 304 -5.91 7.51 -8.76
CA GLY A 304 -5.67 6.10 -9.08
C GLY A 304 -4.54 5.51 -8.23
N GLU A 305 -4.89 4.81 -7.20
CA GLU A 305 -3.98 4.09 -6.31
C GLU A 305 -4.31 2.59 -6.23
N GLY A 306 -3.42 1.82 -5.62
CA GLY A 306 -3.70 0.45 -5.25
C GLY A 306 -4.80 0.35 -4.19
N VAL A 307 -4.79 -0.69 -3.38
CA VAL A 307 -5.77 -0.83 -2.29
C VAL A 307 -5.39 0.10 -1.14
N PRO A 308 -6.25 1.07 -0.75
CA PRO A 308 -5.94 1.99 0.33
C PRO A 308 -5.88 1.28 1.69
N ALA A 309 -4.77 1.44 2.42
CA ALA A 309 -4.60 0.83 3.75
C ALA A 309 -5.70 1.27 4.73
N SER A 310 -6.12 2.54 4.70
CA SER A 310 -7.17 3.05 5.58
C SER A 310 -8.53 2.38 5.36
N LEU A 311 -8.84 1.93 4.13
CA LEU A 311 -10.06 1.14 3.87
C LEU A 311 -9.95 -0.26 4.46
N LEU A 312 -8.76 -0.90 4.38
CA LEU A 312 -8.53 -2.19 5.02
C LEU A 312 -8.65 -2.10 6.54
N GLU A 313 -8.10 -1.04 7.14
CA GLU A 313 -8.17 -0.76 8.57
C GLU A 313 -9.60 -0.50 9.05
N ALA A 314 -10.36 0.34 8.32
CA ALA A 314 -11.77 0.61 8.60
C ALA A 314 -12.62 -0.66 8.52
N ALA A 315 -12.50 -1.41 7.42
CA ALA A 315 -13.21 -2.66 7.22
C ALA A 315 -12.83 -3.71 8.28
N ALA A 316 -11.56 -3.79 8.65
CA ALA A 316 -11.08 -4.65 9.73
C ALA A 316 -11.73 -4.30 11.08
N CYS A 317 -11.94 -3.02 11.35
CA CYS A 317 -12.66 -2.52 12.53
C CYS A 317 -14.20 -2.63 12.41
N ALA A 318 -14.71 -3.34 11.41
CA ALA A 318 -16.13 -3.47 11.10
C ALA A 318 -16.83 -2.11 10.83
N ARG A 319 -16.13 -1.18 10.17
CA ARG A 319 -16.73 0.06 9.68
C ARG A 319 -17.14 -0.11 8.22
N PRO A 320 -18.40 0.16 7.86
CA PRO A 320 -18.82 0.23 6.46
C PRO A 320 -18.14 1.42 5.78
N ILE A 321 -18.08 1.41 4.46
CA ILE A 321 -17.32 2.37 3.69
C ILE A 321 -18.18 3.03 2.62
N VAL A 322 -18.13 4.35 2.51
CA VAL A 322 -18.59 5.07 1.33
C VAL A 322 -17.36 5.61 0.59
N ALA A 323 -17.15 5.16 -0.64
CA ALA A 323 -15.96 5.52 -1.40
C ALA A 323 -16.31 5.95 -2.82
N ALA A 324 -15.41 6.73 -3.44
CA ALA A 324 -15.47 6.95 -4.88
C ALA A 324 -15.22 5.63 -5.64
N ASP A 325 -15.90 5.45 -6.76
CA ASP A 325 -15.79 4.26 -7.61
C ASP A 325 -14.45 4.24 -8.37
N MET A 326 -13.39 3.88 -7.63
CA MET A 326 -12.01 3.81 -8.10
C MET A 326 -11.46 2.37 -7.95
N PRO A 327 -10.50 1.95 -8.81
CA PRO A 327 -10.00 0.57 -8.84
C PRO A 327 -9.64 0.00 -7.47
N GLY A 328 -8.82 0.70 -6.69
CA GLY A 328 -8.40 0.22 -5.37
C GLY A 328 -9.53 0.16 -4.35
N ALA A 329 -10.51 1.07 -4.43
CA ALA A 329 -11.68 1.08 -3.55
C ALA A 329 -12.61 -0.11 -3.83
N ARG A 330 -12.80 -0.49 -5.12
CA ARG A 330 -13.63 -1.64 -5.53
C ARG A 330 -13.19 -2.97 -4.94
N GLU A 331 -11.91 -3.11 -4.58
CA GLU A 331 -11.40 -4.33 -3.95
C GLU A 331 -11.97 -4.55 -2.55
N VAL A 332 -12.27 -3.47 -1.82
CA VAL A 332 -12.75 -3.49 -0.43
C VAL A 332 -14.25 -3.17 -0.34
N VAL A 333 -14.75 -2.29 -1.23
CA VAL A 333 -16.14 -1.86 -1.21
C VAL A 333 -16.95 -2.62 -2.27
N ARG A 334 -17.80 -3.51 -1.79
CA ARG A 334 -18.83 -4.19 -2.59
C ARG A 334 -20.14 -3.45 -2.41
N PRO A 335 -20.70 -2.84 -3.46
CA PRO A 335 -21.92 -2.04 -3.35
C PRO A 335 -23.07 -2.84 -2.73
N GLY A 336 -23.68 -2.28 -1.67
CA GLY A 336 -24.78 -2.90 -0.95
C GLY A 336 -24.41 -4.00 0.04
N GLU A 337 -23.17 -4.54 -0.02
CA GLU A 337 -22.67 -5.60 0.88
C GLU A 337 -21.73 -5.04 1.96
N THR A 338 -20.62 -4.41 1.57
CA THR A 338 -19.62 -3.90 2.51
C THR A 338 -19.57 -2.38 2.59
N GLY A 339 -20.36 -1.70 1.75
CA GLY A 339 -20.42 -0.25 1.66
C GLY A 339 -21.10 0.22 0.39
N LEU A 340 -20.90 1.49 0.05
CA LEU A 340 -21.46 2.14 -1.13
C LEU A 340 -20.36 2.77 -1.99
N LEU A 341 -20.49 2.67 -3.31
CA LEU A 341 -19.65 3.37 -4.27
C LEU A 341 -20.41 4.53 -4.91
N VAL A 342 -19.74 5.65 -5.06
CA VAL A 342 -20.28 6.87 -5.67
C VAL A 342 -19.37 7.34 -6.82
N PRO A 343 -19.88 8.08 -7.81
CA PRO A 343 -19.04 8.62 -8.87
C PRO A 343 -17.93 9.51 -8.28
N PRO A 344 -16.69 9.46 -8.80
CA PRO A 344 -15.60 10.32 -8.33
C PRO A 344 -15.93 11.81 -8.50
N GLY A 345 -15.73 12.60 -7.43
CA GLY A 345 -15.99 14.03 -7.40
C GLY A 345 -17.46 14.43 -7.24
N ASP A 346 -18.38 13.48 -7.16
CA ASP A 346 -19.82 13.75 -7.00
C ASP A 346 -20.19 13.92 -5.52
N VAL A 347 -20.17 15.16 -5.05
CA VAL A 347 -20.49 15.55 -3.67
C VAL A 347 -21.94 15.24 -3.33
N GLU A 348 -22.87 15.33 -4.28
CA GLU A 348 -24.29 15.07 -4.03
C GLU A 348 -24.55 13.58 -3.78
N ARG A 349 -23.98 12.73 -4.62
CA ARG A 349 -24.05 11.29 -4.43
C ARG A 349 -23.35 10.83 -3.15
N LEU A 350 -22.19 11.45 -2.83
CA LEU A 350 -21.49 11.20 -1.58
C LEU A 350 -22.36 11.56 -0.36
N ALA A 351 -22.98 12.73 -0.35
CA ALA A 351 -23.89 13.14 0.71
C ALA A 351 -25.09 12.22 0.81
N ALA A 352 -25.72 11.83 -0.32
CA ALA A 352 -26.85 10.92 -0.33
C ALA A 352 -26.50 9.55 0.26
N ALA A 353 -25.34 8.98 -0.11
CA ALA A 353 -24.86 7.69 0.41
C ALA A 353 -24.55 7.75 1.92
N ILE A 354 -23.97 8.84 2.40
CA ILE A 354 -23.77 9.06 3.84
C ILE A 354 -25.12 9.15 4.56
N ALA A 355 -26.08 9.94 4.03
CA ALA A 355 -27.41 10.09 4.62
C ALA A 355 -28.18 8.78 4.67
N GLU A 356 -28.08 7.93 3.65
CA GLU A 356 -28.68 6.60 3.60
C GLU A 356 -28.22 5.76 4.79
N LEU A 357 -26.91 5.69 5.02
CA LEU A 357 -26.33 4.93 6.12
C LEU A 357 -26.50 5.62 7.48
N ALA A 358 -26.68 6.93 7.53
CA ALA A 358 -26.99 7.66 8.77
C ALA A 358 -28.38 7.30 9.30
N ARG A 359 -29.37 7.14 8.39
CA ARG A 359 -30.76 6.82 8.74
C ARG A 359 -31.01 5.36 9.09
N ASP A 360 -30.11 4.45 8.68
CA ASP A 360 -30.26 3.01 8.90
C ASP A 360 -29.07 2.41 9.66
N PRO A 361 -29.04 2.50 10.99
CA PRO A 361 -27.98 1.92 11.81
C PRO A 361 -27.89 0.39 11.70
N ALA A 362 -28.99 -0.30 11.44
CA ALA A 362 -28.99 -1.76 11.31
C ALA A 362 -28.24 -2.18 10.05
N ARG A 363 -28.54 -1.56 8.92
CA ARG A 363 -27.86 -1.78 7.65
C ARG A 363 -26.38 -1.38 7.74
N ARG A 364 -26.08 -0.25 8.38
CA ARG A 364 -24.71 0.21 8.61
C ARG A 364 -23.89 -0.83 9.37
N ARG A 365 -24.42 -1.41 10.44
CA ARG A 365 -23.75 -2.49 11.20
C ARG A 365 -23.60 -3.77 10.38
N ALA A 366 -24.63 -4.17 9.63
CA ALA A 366 -24.58 -5.36 8.78
C ALA A 366 -23.47 -5.22 7.70
N MET A 367 -23.39 -4.06 7.04
CA MET A 367 -22.33 -3.76 6.07
C MET A 367 -20.94 -3.76 6.72
N GLY A 368 -20.80 -3.22 7.93
CA GLY A 368 -19.54 -3.25 8.68
C GLY A 368 -19.09 -4.67 9.01
N ALA A 369 -19.98 -5.54 9.44
CA ALA A 369 -19.70 -6.95 9.67
C ALA A 369 -19.27 -7.66 8.37
N ALA A 370 -19.97 -7.45 7.27
CA ALA A 370 -19.62 -8.01 5.97
C ALA A 370 -18.24 -7.49 5.47
N ALA A 371 -17.94 -6.22 5.72
CA ALA A 371 -16.63 -5.64 5.41
C ALA A 371 -15.51 -6.34 6.19
N ARG A 372 -15.70 -6.59 7.48
CA ARG A 372 -14.78 -7.37 8.31
C ARG A 372 -14.58 -8.78 7.77
N ASP A 373 -15.64 -9.48 7.42
CA ASP A 373 -15.59 -10.82 6.84
C ASP A 373 -14.81 -10.86 5.52
N LEU A 374 -14.96 -9.83 4.69
CA LEU A 374 -14.18 -9.68 3.47
C LEU A 374 -12.68 -9.58 3.78
N ILE A 375 -12.30 -8.79 4.79
CA ILE A 375 -10.90 -8.66 5.23
C ILE A 375 -10.34 -10.02 5.67
N LEU A 376 -11.05 -10.73 6.53
CA LEU A 376 -10.58 -12.03 7.05
C LEU A 376 -10.39 -13.06 5.94
N ARG A 377 -11.24 -13.02 4.91
CA ARG A 377 -11.14 -13.94 3.77
C ARG A 377 -10.01 -13.60 2.78
N GLY A 378 -9.61 -12.32 2.66
CA GLY A 378 -8.78 -11.95 1.51
C GLY A 378 -7.64 -10.97 1.74
N PHE A 379 -7.58 -10.26 2.87
CA PHE A 379 -6.71 -9.09 3.02
C PHE A 379 -5.87 -9.08 4.30
N THR A 380 -5.75 -10.21 5.00
CA THR A 380 -4.90 -10.25 6.20
C THR A 380 -3.42 -10.22 5.84
N ASP A 381 -2.60 -9.69 6.75
CA ASP A 381 -1.13 -9.64 6.64
C ASP A 381 -0.54 -10.99 6.31
N GLU A 382 -1.04 -12.06 6.96
CA GLU A 382 -0.53 -13.41 6.78
C GLU A 382 -0.82 -13.93 5.37
N ARG A 383 -2.01 -13.64 4.83
CA ARG A 383 -2.38 -14.05 3.47
C ARG A 383 -1.56 -13.31 2.44
N VAL A 384 -1.54 -11.98 2.52
CA VAL A 384 -0.76 -11.12 1.63
C VAL A 384 0.73 -11.46 1.71
N GLY A 385 1.24 -11.72 2.92
CA GLY A 385 2.60 -12.16 3.15
C GLY A 385 2.93 -13.47 2.45
N ARG A 386 2.07 -14.50 2.58
CA ARG A 386 2.24 -15.79 1.89
C ARG A 386 2.23 -15.65 0.36
N GLU A 387 1.28 -14.90 -0.19
CA GLU A 387 1.17 -14.66 -1.63
C GLU A 387 2.41 -13.91 -2.15
N THR A 388 2.89 -12.92 -1.41
CA THR A 388 4.10 -12.14 -1.76
C THR A 388 5.36 -13.02 -1.73
N VAL A 389 5.53 -13.86 -0.71
CA VAL A 389 6.66 -14.80 -0.62
C VAL A 389 6.65 -15.80 -1.77
N ALA A 390 5.48 -16.27 -2.19
CA ALA A 390 5.36 -17.16 -3.36
C ALA A 390 5.89 -16.47 -4.64
N VAL A 391 5.59 -15.19 -4.85
CA VAL A 391 6.13 -14.40 -5.97
C VAL A 391 7.64 -14.25 -5.87
N TYR A 392 8.20 -14.04 -4.67
CA TYR A 392 9.65 -13.94 -4.46
C TYR A 392 10.37 -15.23 -4.82
N ARG A 393 9.84 -16.37 -4.36
CA ARG A 393 10.40 -17.69 -4.68
C ARG A 393 10.32 -17.99 -6.17
N ALA A 394 9.19 -17.67 -6.82
CA ALA A 394 9.05 -17.83 -8.27
C ALA A 394 10.04 -16.97 -9.06
N ALA A 395 10.29 -15.72 -8.64
CA ALA A 395 11.26 -14.84 -9.27
C ALA A 395 12.71 -15.37 -9.12
N LEU A 396 13.05 -15.95 -7.96
CA LEU A 396 14.35 -16.60 -7.74
C LEU A 396 14.51 -17.85 -8.62
N ALA A 397 13.51 -18.72 -8.67
CA ALA A 397 13.52 -19.92 -9.48
C ALA A 397 13.69 -19.61 -10.98
N GLU A 398 12.99 -18.60 -11.49
CA GLU A 398 13.16 -18.14 -12.90
C GLU A 398 14.57 -17.61 -13.17
N ARG A 399 15.16 -16.85 -12.22
CA ARG A 399 16.55 -16.41 -12.34
C ARG A 399 17.50 -17.61 -12.41
N ASP A 400 17.25 -18.62 -11.61
CA ASP A 400 18.13 -19.77 -11.47
C ASP A 400 17.95 -20.79 -12.58
N GLY A 401 16.75 -20.92 -13.13
CA GLY A 401 16.43 -21.78 -14.27
C GLY A 401 16.74 -21.20 -15.66
N ALA A 402 17.03 -19.90 -15.75
CA ALA A 402 17.46 -19.26 -17.01
C ALA A 402 18.97 -19.50 -17.28
N ARG A 403 19.42 -20.77 -17.12
CA ARG A 403 20.77 -21.24 -17.45
C ARG A 403 20.89 -21.64 -18.91
#